data_ff07f30ee48592ceac69bb6c0787da53
#
_entry.id   ff07f30ee48592ceac69bb6c0787da53
#
_cell.length_a   1.000
_cell.length_b   1.000
_cell.length_c   1.000
_cell.angle_alpha   90.00
_cell.angle_beta   90.00
_cell.angle_gamma   90.00
#
_symmetry.space_group_name_H-M   'P 1'
#
loop_
_entity.id
_entity.type
_entity.pdbx_description
1 polymer ?
#
loop_
_entity_poly.entity_id
_entity_poly.type
_entity_poly.pdbx_seq_one_letter_code
_entity_poly.pdbx_strand_id
1 'polypeptide(L)'
;RPTDNIGLVIFAGESFTLCPMTTDRTVLLNMLKEVKCSMIDDLTGIGDGLATAISRIKDGPAKSKTIILLTDGTNNTGDISPETAAQIAKTFGIRVYTIGVGTKGEAPYPVMSPYGITYRNMPVEIDEVTLQKIADTTGGKYFRATSKDVLKNIFSEIDKLEKTKLVVKEFSNKEELFVTWGIAALVLLLIEMLLRHTLLRNIP
;
A
#
# COMPACT_ATOMS: atom_id res chain seq x y z
N ARG A 1 -7.96 -2.16 -11.55
CA ARG A 1 -9.01 -3.14 -11.21
C ARG A 1 -10.32 -2.41 -10.95
N PRO A 2 -11.47 -2.90 -11.43
CA PRO A 2 -12.75 -2.20 -11.28
C PRO A 2 -13.25 -2.15 -9.83
N THR A 3 -12.83 -3.07 -8.99
CA THR A 3 -13.29 -3.23 -7.59
C THR A 3 -12.35 -2.63 -6.55
N ASP A 4 -11.16 -2.14 -6.96
CA ASP A 4 -10.23 -1.55 -6.02
C ASP A 4 -10.72 -0.19 -5.53
N ASN A 5 -10.63 0.01 -4.23
CA ASN A 5 -10.87 1.29 -3.58
C ASN A 5 -9.56 2.08 -3.54
N ILE A 6 -9.52 3.24 -4.17
CA ILE A 6 -8.29 4.03 -4.36
C ILE A 6 -8.50 5.43 -3.81
N GLY A 7 -7.56 5.91 -3.02
CA GLY A 7 -7.49 7.29 -2.57
C GLY A 7 -6.24 7.99 -3.09
N LEU A 8 -6.22 9.31 -3.02
CA LEU A 8 -5.09 10.13 -3.43
C LEU A 8 -4.71 11.11 -2.32
N VAL A 9 -3.49 11.02 -1.86
CA VAL A 9 -2.86 11.96 -0.93
C VAL A 9 -1.76 12.70 -1.70
N ILE A 10 -1.72 14.00 -1.58
CA ILE A 10 -0.62 14.82 -2.07
C ILE A 10 0.14 15.40 -0.89
N PHE A 11 1.44 15.54 -1.04
CA PHE A 11 2.33 16.05 -0.01
C PHE A 11 3.48 16.86 -0.61
N ALA A 12 3.90 17.86 0.14
CA ALA A 12 5.08 18.67 -0.08
C ALA A 12 5.56 19.16 1.30
N GLY A 13 5.54 20.44 1.64
CA GLY A 13 5.75 20.94 3.01
C GLY A 13 4.70 20.44 3.99
N GLU A 14 3.46 20.30 3.50
CA GLU A 14 2.34 19.70 4.22
C GLU A 14 1.75 18.53 3.43
N SER A 15 0.83 17.78 4.05
CA SER A 15 0.15 16.66 3.39
C SER A 15 -1.35 16.73 3.56
N PHE A 16 -2.12 16.47 2.50
CA PHE A 16 -3.57 16.38 2.59
C PHE A 16 -4.18 15.35 1.64
N THR A 17 -5.39 14.93 1.97
CA THR A 17 -6.15 13.99 1.16
C THR A 17 -6.85 14.75 0.03
N LEU A 18 -6.37 14.58 -1.19
CA LEU A 18 -7.00 15.17 -2.36
C LEU A 18 -8.26 14.39 -2.78
N CYS A 19 -8.18 13.06 -2.80
CA CYS A 19 -9.32 12.19 -3.07
C CYS A 19 -9.46 11.16 -1.95
N PRO A 20 -10.59 11.13 -1.23
CA PRO A 20 -10.90 10.03 -0.31
C PRO A 20 -10.96 8.69 -1.03
N MET A 21 -10.92 7.59 -0.27
CA MET A 21 -11.02 6.24 -0.81
C MET A 21 -12.32 6.07 -1.60
N THR A 22 -12.21 5.77 -2.89
CA THR A 22 -13.35 5.61 -3.81
C THR A 22 -13.11 4.50 -4.84
N THR A 23 -14.18 3.89 -5.32
CA THR A 23 -14.18 3.01 -6.48
C THR A 23 -14.44 3.76 -7.79
N ASP A 24 -14.86 5.04 -7.70
CA ASP A 24 -15.14 5.89 -8.87
C ASP A 24 -13.82 6.43 -9.46
N ARG A 25 -13.44 5.83 -10.57
CA ARG A 25 -12.22 6.21 -11.30
C ARG A 25 -12.34 7.56 -12.00
N THR A 26 -13.54 7.96 -12.38
CA THR A 26 -13.75 9.24 -13.06
C THR A 26 -13.46 10.39 -12.11
N VAL A 27 -13.97 10.29 -10.89
CA VAL A 27 -13.67 11.27 -9.82
C VAL A 27 -12.18 11.31 -9.53
N LEU A 28 -11.53 10.14 -9.32
CA LEU A 28 -10.10 10.07 -9.03
C LEU A 28 -9.25 10.70 -10.16
N LEU A 29 -9.54 10.37 -11.43
CA LEU A 29 -8.80 10.90 -12.57
C LEU A 29 -9.01 12.41 -12.78
N ASN A 30 -10.21 12.91 -12.51
CA ASN A 30 -10.47 14.35 -12.61
C ASN A 30 -9.70 15.10 -11.51
N MET A 31 -9.73 14.62 -10.26
CA MET A 31 -8.95 15.22 -9.17
C MET A 31 -7.44 15.16 -9.44
N LEU A 32 -6.94 14.04 -9.99
CA LEU A 32 -5.53 13.92 -10.36
C LEU A 32 -5.10 14.95 -11.42
N LYS A 33 -5.98 15.32 -12.36
CA LYS A 33 -5.69 16.35 -13.39
C LYS A 33 -5.62 17.76 -12.81
N GLU A 34 -6.24 18.00 -11.67
CA GLU A 34 -6.23 19.30 -10.99
C GLU A 34 -4.94 19.54 -10.19
N VAL A 35 -4.14 18.49 -9.95
CA VAL A 35 -2.85 18.60 -9.24
C VAL A 35 -1.89 19.45 -10.07
N LYS A 36 -1.42 20.53 -9.46
CA LYS A 36 -0.44 21.46 -10.04
C LYS A 36 0.72 21.64 -9.09
N CYS A 37 1.90 21.91 -9.64
CA CYS A 37 3.03 22.37 -8.84
C CYS A 37 2.65 23.65 -8.07
N SER A 38 3.23 23.84 -6.90
CA SER A 38 2.99 25.02 -6.04
C SER A 38 1.58 25.10 -5.42
N MET A 39 0.84 23.97 -5.33
CA MET A 39 -0.39 23.90 -4.52
C MET A 39 -0.09 23.86 -3.02
N ILE A 40 1.12 23.47 -2.65
CA ILE A 40 1.66 23.36 -1.30
C ILE A 40 3.07 23.95 -1.32
N ASP A 41 3.56 24.41 -0.18
CA ASP A 41 4.91 24.98 -0.04
C ASP A 41 6.02 24.02 -0.51
N ASP A 42 7.06 24.56 -1.13
CA ASP A 42 8.15 23.82 -1.78
C ASP A 42 9.11 23.14 -0.76
N LEU A 43 8.61 22.14 -0.06
CA LEU A 43 9.36 21.25 0.82
C LEU A 43 8.88 19.81 0.58
N THR A 44 9.55 18.81 1.18
CA THR A 44 9.20 17.41 0.99
C THR A 44 9.09 16.69 2.32
N GLY A 45 7.86 16.54 2.82
CA GLY A 45 7.52 15.80 4.05
C GLY A 45 7.06 14.38 3.74
N ILE A 46 7.98 13.48 3.42
CA ILE A 46 7.67 12.08 3.06
C ILE A 46 6.96 11.36 4.22
N GLY A 47 7.45 11.56 5.44
CA GLY A 47 6.90 10.93 6.64
C GLY A 47 5.45 11.33 6.90
N ASP A 48 5.15 12.62 6.81
CA ASP A 48 3.79 13.16 7.01
C ASP A 48 2.84 12.73 5.88
N GLY A 49 3.32 12.74 4.63
CA GLY A 49 2.57 12.21 3.48
C GLY A 49 2.20 10.74 3.68
N LEU A 50 3.14 9.94 4.13
CA LEU A 50 2.92 8.52 4.41
C LEU A 50 1.97 8.33 5.60
N ALA A 51 2.13 9.07 6.69
CA ALA A 51 1.25 9.02 7.86
C ALA A 51 -0.19 9.40 7.50
N THR A 52 -0.38 10.45 6.69
CA THR A 52 -1.68 10.84 6.16
C THR A 52 -2.31 9.71 5.34
N ALA A 53 -1.57 9.09 4.43
CA ALA A 53 -2.06 7.96 3.64
C ALA A 53 -2.44 6.76 4.53
N ILE A 54 -1.62 6.42 5.53
CA ILE A 54 -1.90 5.36 6.51
C ILE A 54 -3.21 5.64 7.24
N SER A 55 -3.41 6.88 7.70
CA SER A 55 -4.62 7.25 8.44
C SER A 55 -5.91 7.04 7.63
N ARG A 56 -5.84 7.17 6.30
CA ARG A 56 -6.98 6.99 5.40
C ARG A 56 -7.29 5.54 5.06
N ILE A 57 -6.27 4.66 5.10
CA ILE A 57 -6.45 3.27 4.66
C ILE A 57 -6.51 2.26 5.83
N LYS A 58 -5.99 2.61 7.02
CA LYS A 58 -5.84 1.66 8.15
C LYS A 58 -7.16 1.00 8.56
N ASP A 59 -8.24 1.76 8.63
CA ASP A 59 -9.55 1.29 9.10
C ASP A 59 -10.45 0.75 7.98
N GLY A 60 -9.96 0.76 6.72
CA GLY A 60 -10.71 0.24 5.58
C GLY A 60 -10.99 -1.26 5.67
N PRO A 61 -12.12 -1.74 5.10
CA PRO A 61 -12.53 -3.15 5.17
C PRO A 61 -11.70 -4.09 4.29
N ALA A 62 -10.81 -3.56 3.45
CA ALA A 62 -10.03 -4.36 2.51
C ALA A 62 -9.05 -5.29 3.22
N LYS A 63 -8.98 -6.56 2.78
CA LYS A 63 -8.05 -7.57 3.29
C LYS A 63 -6.58 -7.24 2.96
N SER A 64 -6.31 -6.62 1.83
CA SER A 64 -4.98 -6.13 1.45
C SER A 64 -4.99 -4.62 1.36
N LYS A 65 -4.04 -3.99 2.03
CA LYS A 65 -3.86 -2.54 2.09
C LYS A 65 -2.47 -2.20 1.57
N THR A 66 -2.43 -1.34 0.57
CA THR A 66 -1.20 -1.00 -0.12
C THR A 66 -1.12 0.50 -0.36
N ILE A 67 0.03 1.08 -0.09
CA ILE A 67 0.35 2.47 -0.42
C ILE A 67 1.43 2.46 -1.50
N ILE A 68 1.29 3.31 -2.50
CA ILE A 68 2.32 3.61 -3.49
C ILE A 68 2.79 5.03 -3.23
N LEU A 69 4.01 5.17 -2.74
CA LEU A 69 4.66 6.45 -2.45
C LEU A 69 5.50 6.84 -3.66
N LEU A 70 5.20 8.00 -4.24
CA LEU A 70 5.92 8.58 -5.38
C LEU A 70 6.59 9.87 -4.94
N THR A 71 7.90 10.00 -5.14
CA THR A 71 8.65 11.22 -4.82
C THR A 71 9.85 11.39 -5.76
N ASP A 72 10.23 12.62 -6.01
CA ASP A 72 11.43 13.02 -6.74
C ASP A 72 12.46 13.73 -5.84
N GLY A 73 12.11 13.95 -4.56
CA GLY A 73 12.92 14.67 -3.58
C GLY A 73 13.42 13.82 -2.42
N THR A 74 14.20 14.50 -1.57
CA THR A 74 14.65 14.01 -0.27
C THR A 74 13.73 14.53 0.83
N ASN A 75 13.56 13.77 1.92
CA ASN A 75 12.80 14.26 3.06
C ASN A 75 13.55 15.42 3.75
N ASN A 76 12.97 16.62 3.76
CA ASN A 76 13.58 17.81 4.31
C ASN A 76 12.67 18.59 5.29
N THR A 77 11.45 18.08 5.53
CA THR A 77 10.49 18.66 6.49
C THR A 77 9.58 17.58 7.05
N GLY A 78 8.69 17.95 7.94
CA GLY A 78 7.65 17.12 8.54
C GLY A 78 7.91 16.77 10.00
N ASP A 79 6.83 16.54 10.74
CA ASP A 79 6.85 16.18 12.16
C ASP A 79 7.13 14.69 12.38
N ILE A 80 6.80 13.86 11.38
CA ILE A 80 6.95 12.41 11.43
C ILE A 80 8.09 11.99 10.49
N SER A 81 9.09 11.27 11.05
CA SER A 81 10.15 10.73 10.19
C SER A 81 9.62 9.62 9.27
N PRO A 82 10.18 9.48 8.06
CA PRO A 82 9.80 8.42 7.12
C PRO A 82 9.88 7.01 7.72
N GLU A 83 10.89 6.75 8.56
CA GLU A 83 11.06 5.48 9.24
C GLU A 83 9.95 5.22 10.28
N THR A 84 9.57 6.24 11.04
CA THR A 84 8.46 6.15 12.00
C THR A 84 7.16 5.83 11.28
N ALA A 85 6.87 6.54 10.19
CA ALA A 85 5.70 6.28 9.37
C ALA A 85 5.71 4.85 8.79
N ALA A 86 6.86 4.33 8.36
CA ALA A 86 7.01 2.96 7.89
C ALA A 86 6.72 1.93 8.99
N GLN A 87 7.17 2.17 10.23
CA GLN A 87 6.87 1.29 11.37
C GLN A 87 5.37 1.28 11.69
N ILE A 88 4.72 2.44 11.62
CA ILE A 88 3.26 2.55 11.79
C ILE A 88 2.55 1.73 10.69
N ALA A 89 2.94 1.91 9.40
CA ALA A 89 2.38 1.13 8.29
C ALA A 89 2.50 -0.38 8.53
N LYS A 90 3.68 -0.84 8.97
CA LYS A 90 3.94 -2.24 9.31
C LYS A 90 3.01 -2.75 10.40
N THR A 91 2.79 -1.97 11.45
CA THR A 91 1.90 -2.33 12.58
C THR A 91 0.47 -2.57 12.11
N PHE A 92 -0.01 -1.78 11.14
CA PHE A 92 -1.33 -1.95 10.53
C PHE A 92 -1.37 -2.96 9.36
N GLY A 93 -0.27 -3.65 9.08
CA GLY A 93 -0.16 -4.60 7.98
C GLY A 93 -0.29 -3.96 6.60
N ILE A 94 0.04 -2.68 6.47
CA ILE A 94 0.00 -1.91 5.23
C ILE A 94 1.35 -2.03 4.53
N ARG A 95 1.35 -2.48 3.28
CA ARG A 95 2.55 -2.50 2.43
C ARG A 95 2.76 -1.16 1.75
N VAL A 96 4.03 -0.74 1.68
CA VAL A 96 4.40 0.49 1.00
C VAL A 96 5.37 0.17 -0.12
N TYR A 97 4.95 0.43 -1.36
CA TYR A 97 5.84 0.46 -2.52
C TYR A 97 6.35 1.88 -2.70
N THR A 98 7.65 2.03 -2.79
CA THR A 98 8.27 3.35 -2.96
C THR A 98 8.84 3.49 -4.36
N ILE A 99 8.58 4.63 -4.99
CA ILE A 99 9.03 4.94 -6.34
C ILE A 99 9.76 6.28 -6.33
N GLY A 100 11.08 6.24 -6.52
CA GLY A 100 11.88 7.43 -6.75
C GLY A 100 11.79 7.84 -8.23
N VAL A 101 11.35 9.07 -8.51
CA VAL A 101 11.18 9.60 -9.86
C VAL A 101 12.32 10.53 -10.20
N GLY A 102 13.01 10.29 -11.29
CA GLY A 102 14.08 11.16 -11.79
C GLY A 102 15.28 10.42 -12.34
N THR A 103 16.08 11.13 -13.11
CA THR A 103 17.35 10.65 -13.65
C THR A 103 18.47 10.81 -12.63
N LYS A 104 19.52 9.99 -12.71
CA LYS A 104 20.75 10.23 -11.96
C LYS A 104 21.53 11.33 -12.69
N GLY A 105 22.00 12.32 -11.95
CA GLY A 105 22.85 13.39 -12.50
C GLY A 105 22.41 14.78 -12.07
N GLU A 106 22.64 15.73 -12.94
CA GLU A 106 22.29 17.13 -12.71
C GLU A 106 21.03 17.51 -13.50
N ALA A 107 20.19 18.34 -12.91
CA ALA A 107 19.05 18.96 -13.58
C ALA A 107 19.18 20.50 -13.55
N PRO A 108 18.71 21.20 -14.61
CA PRO A 108 18.70 22.65 -14.62
C PRO A 108 17.67 23.18 -13.60
N TYR A 109 18.17 23.83 -12.56
CA TYR A 109 17.35 24.47 -11.54
C TYR A 109 17.30 26.00 -11.76
N PRO A 110 16.12 26.63 -11.75
CA PRO A 110 16.00 28.07 -11.90
C PRO A 110 16.50 28.78 -10.64
N VAL A 111 17.50 29.63 -10.80
CA VAL A 111 18.06 30.45 -9.71
C VAL A 111 17.79 31.90 -10.02
N MET A 112 17.22 32.63 -9.06
CA MET A 112 17.06 34.09 -9.16
C MET A 112 18.41 34.77 -9.11
N SER A 113 18.72 35.55 -10.14
CA SER A 113 19.90 36.40 -10.25
C SER A 113 19.45 37.87 -10.36
N PRO A 114 20.32 38.85 -10.02
CA PRO A 114 20.00 40.28 -10.23
C PRO A 114 19.64 40.66 -11.66
N TYR A 115 19.97 39.80 -12.62
CA TYR A 115 19.70 39.99 -14.06
C TYR A 115 18.53 39.12 -14.58
N GLY A 116 17.75 38.49 -13.70
CA GLY A 116 16.64 37.60 -14.03
C GLY A 116 16.87 36.13 -13.65
N ILE A 117 16.01 35.27 -14.14
CA ILE A 117 16.09 33.82 -13.87
C ILE A 117 17.22 33.21 -14.70
N THR A 118 18.21 32.63 -14.04
CA THR A 118 19.28 31.83 -14.64
C THR A 118 19.13 30.37 -14.24
N TYR A 119 19.44 29.44 -15.16
CA TYR A 119 19.40 28.01 -14.87
C TYR A 119 20.80 27.52 -14.48
N ARG A 120 20.91 26.89 -13.32
CA ARG A 120 22.13 26.19 -12.89
C ARG A 120 21.86 24.70 -12.79
N ASN A 121 22.77 23.90 -13.29
CA ASN A 121 22.70 22.46 -13.06
C ASN A 121 22.97 22.17 -11.59
N MET A 122 22.01 21.54 -10.94
CA MET A 122 22.12 21.07 -9.55
C MET A 122 22.00 19.54 -9.54
N PRO A 123 22.74 18.86 -8.66
CA PRO A 123 22.60 17.40 -8.53
C PRO A 123 21.17 17.04 -8.10
N VAL A 124 20.57 16.09 -8.81
CA VAL A 124 19.27 15.51 -8.44
C VAL A 124 19.53 14.43 -7.38
N GLU A 125 19.27 14.76 -6.13
CA GLU A 125 19.37 13.83 -5.02
C GLU A 125 18.01 13.24 -4.72
N ILE A 126 17.88 11.93 -4.96
CA ILE A 126 16.75 11.14 -4.47
C ILE A 126 17.30 10.29 -3.33
N ASP A 127 16.65 10.35 -2.19
CA ASP A 127 17.03 9.54 -1.03
C ASP A 127 16.58 8.08 -1.21
N GLU A 128 17.31 7.38 -2.09
CA GLU A 128 17.05 5.97 -2.38
C GLU A 128 17.16 5.09 -1.13
N VAL A 129 18.05 5.45 -0.19
CA VAL A 129 18.28 4.68 1.03
C VAL A 129 17.06 4.70 1.93
N THR A 130 16.49 5.88 2.16
CA THR A 130 15.26 6.04 2.96
C THR A 130 14.08 5.36 2.27
N LEU A 131 13.92 5.53 0.94
CA LEU A 131 12.84 4.90 0.19
C LEU A 131 12.93 3.38 0.22
N GLN A 132 14.12 2.81 0.09
CA GLN A 132 14.33 1.37 0.19
C GLN A 132 14.03 0.85 1.59
N LYS A 133 14.46 1.57 2.64
CA LYS A 133 14.20 1.22 4.03
C LYS A 133 12.70 1.22 4.37
N ILE A 134 11.93 2.18 3.85
CA ILE A 134 10.47 2.20 3.99
C ILE A 134 9.85 0.95 3.37
N ALA A 135 10.23 0.63 2.12
CA ALA A 135 9.71 -0.52 1.40
C ALA A 135 10.04 -1.82 2.12
N ASP A 136 11.30 -2.04 2.50
CA ASP A 136 11.77 -3.24 3.20
C ASP A 136 11.07 -3.43 4.55
N THR A 137 10.90 -2.35 5.33
CA THR A 137 10.23 -2.37 6.63
C THR A 137 8.79 -2.86 6.54
N THR A 138 8.09 -2.49 5.46
CA THR A 138 6.66 -2.78 5.25
C THR A 138 6.39 -4.01 4.39
N GLY A 139 7.47 -4.68 3.90
CA GLY A 139 7.37 -5.83 3.00
C GLY A 139 6.93 -5.47 1.58
N GLY A 140 7.13 -4.21 1.18
CA GLY A 140 6.98 -3.72 -0.19
C GLY A 140 8.27 -3.86 -1.00
N LYS A 141 8.43 -3.00 -2.02
CA LYS A 141 9.61 -2.96 -2.89
C LYS A 141 9.88 -1.53 -3.34
N TYR A 142 11.15 -1.15 -3.42
CA TYR A 142 11.61 0.10 -4.01
C TYR A 142 11.76 -0.05 -5.53
N PHE A 143 11.40 1.00 -6.25
CA PHE A 143 11.58 1.13 -7.69
C PHE A 143 12.15 2.50 -8.04
N ARG A 144 12.81 2.59 -9.18
CA ARG A 144 13.25 3.85 -9.76
C ARG A 144 12.61 4.07 -11.11
N ALA A 145 11.92 5.19 -11.29
CA ALA A 145 11.30 5.59 -12.55
C ALA A 145 12.11 6.72 -13.19
N THR A 146 12.76 6.43 -14.32
CA THR A 146 13.54 7.42 -15.09
C THR A 146 12.76 7.98 -16.29
N SER A 147 11.62 7.36 -16.62
CA SER A 147 10.75 7.80 -17.71
C SER A 147 9.30 7.38 -17.44
N LYS A 148 8.37 7.96 -18.21
CA LYS A 148 6.94 7.65 -18.13
C LYS A 148 6.64 6.17 -18.44
N ASP A 149 7.36 5.58 -19.40
CA ASP A 149 7.15 4.17 -19.77
C ASP A 149 7.66 3.22 -18.68
N VAL A 150 8.80 3.54 -18.05
CA VAL A 150 9.31 2.80 -16.89
C VAL A 150 8.32 2.87 -15.74
N LEU A 151 7.77 4.05 -15.44
CA LEU A 151 6.75 4.21 -14.40
C LEU A 151 5.52 3.34 -14.67
N LYS A 152 5.03 3.29 -15.91
CA LYS A 152 3.90 2.43 -16.29
C LYS A 152 4.20 0.94 -16.09
N ASN A 153 5.41 0.51 -16.41
CA ASN A 153 5.85 -0.87 -16.19
C ASN A 153 5.93 -1.22 -14.70
N ILE A 154 6.41 -0.29 -13.85
CA ILE A 154 6.44 -0.43 -12.40
C ILE A 154 5.03 -0.65 -11.84
N PHE A 155 4.05 0.17 -12.23
CA PHE A 155 2.66 -0.04 -11.81
C PHE A 155 2.12 -1.41 -12.22
N SER A 156 2.46 -1.89 -13.42
CA SER A 156 2.09 -3.23 -13.88
C SER A 156 2.76 -4.35 -13.06
N GLU A 157 4.01 -4.15 -12.62
CA GLU A 157 4.71 -5.08 -11.73
C GLU A 157 4.07 -5.12 -10.35
N ILE A 158 3.78 -3.95 -9.75
CA ILE A 158 3.10 -3.87 -8.46
C ILE A 158 1.72 -4.56 -8.51
N ASP A 159 0.95 -4.37 -9.60
CA ASP A 159 -0.33 -5.05 -9.79
C ASP A 159 -0.19 -6.58 -9.78
N LYS A 160 0.85 -7.11 -10.43
CA LYS A 160 1.13 -8.56 -10.43
C LYS A 160 1.51 -9.06 -9.04
N LEU A 161 2.38 -8.34 -8.33
CA LEU A 161 2.82 -8.70 -6.97
C LEU A 161 1.65 -8.75 -5.97
N GLU A 162 0.72 -7.81 -6.06
CA GLU A 162 -0.45 -7.78 -5.19
C GLU A 162 -1.49 -8.86 -5.53
N LYS A 163 -1.66 -9.20 -6.80
CA LYS A 163 -2.54 -10.32 -7.22
C LYS A 163 -2.04 -11.66 -6.68
N THR A 164 -0.75 -11.93 -6.83
CA THR A 164 -0.15 -13.21 -6.40
C THR A 164 -0.31 -13.43 -4.90
N LYS A 165 -0.11 -12.37 -4.08
CA LYS A 165 -0.24 -12.47 -2.61
C LYS A 165 -1.68 -12.69 -2.15
N LEU A 166 -2.68 -12.14 -2.85
CA LEU A 166 -4.09 -12.36 -2.54
C LEU A 166 -4.51 -13.82 -2.77
N VAL A 167 -4.06 -14.42 -3.85
CA VAL A 167 -4.36 -15.84 -4.18
C VAL A 167 -3.81 -16.77 -3.09
N VAL A 168 -2.57 -16.56 -2.63
CA VAL A 168 -1.96 -17.39 -1.58
C VAL A 168 -2.71 -17.27 -0.24
N LYS A 169 -3.27 -16.09 0.08
CA LYS A 169 -4.01 -15.89 1.34
C LYS A 169 -5.40 -16.51 1.32
N GLU A 170 -6.04 -16.63 0.16
CA GLU A 170 -7.34 -17.32 0.02
C GLU A 170 -7.24 -18.83 0.23
N PHE A 171 -6.11 -19.45 -0.15
CA PHE A 171 -5.89 -20.89 0.05
C PHE A 171 -5.65 -21.28 1.52
N SER A 172 -5.28 -20.37 2.42
CA SER A 172 -4.95 -20.68 3.80
C SER A 172 -6.12 -20.57 4.80
N ASN A 173 -7.29 -20.10 4.38
CA ASN A 173 -8.46 -19.91 5.24
C ASN A 173 -9.59 -20.92 4.93
N LYS A 174 -9.27 -22.17 4.65
CA LYS A 174 -10.28 -23.24 4.70
C LYS A 174 -10.42 -23.65 6.17
N GLU A 175 -11.49 -23.22 6.81
CA GLU A 175 -11.93 -23.82 8.06
C GLU A 175 -12.28 -25.28 7.77
N GLU A 176 -11.52 -26.20 8.34
CA GLU A 176 -11.79 -27.63 8.25
C GLU A 176 -13.00 -27.95 9.14
N LEU A 177 -14.19 -27.92 8.56
CA LEU A 177 -15.43 -28.34 9.22
C LEU A 177 -15.50 -29.88 9.44
N PHE A 178 -14.50 -30.60 8.98
CA PHE A 178 -14.40 -32.06 9.07
C PHE A 178 -14.50 -32.57 10.53
N VAL A 179 -13.85 -31.88 11.47
CA VAL A 179 -13.82 -32.31 12.87
C VAL A 179 -15.24 -32.32 13.49
N THR A 180 -16.05 -31.30 13.21
CA THR A 180 -17.42 -31.19 13.75
C THR A 180 -18.32 -32.31 13.22
N TRP A 181 -18.26 -32.60 11.94
CA TRP A 181 -19.05 -33.68 11.32
C TRP A 181 -18.51 -35.06 11.70
N GLY A 182 -17.18 -35.19 11.88
CA GLY A 182 -16.55 -36.43 12.36
C GLY A 182 -16.99 -36.80 13.78
N ILE A 183 -17.04 -35.82 14.69
CA ILE A 183 -17.55 -36.04 16.07
C ILE A 183 -19.03 -36.42 16.06
N ALA A 184 -19.86 -35.73 15.25
CA ALA A 184 -21.29 -36.06 15.14
C ALA A 184 -21.53 -37.49 14.62
N ALA A 185 -20.76 -37.94 13.65
CA ALA A 185 -20.82 -39.34 13.16
C ALA A 185 -20.40 -40.35 14.18
N LEU A 186 -19.34 -40.06 14.97
CA LEU A 186 -18.88 -40.94 16.04
C LEU A 186 -19.94 -41.10 17.17
N VAL A 187 -20.57 -40.00 17.55
CA VAL A 187 -21.65 -40.00 18.57
C VAL A 187 -22.84 -40.84 18.12
N LEU A 188 -23.26 -40.69 16.85
CA LEU A 188 -24.36 -41.50 16.27
C LEU A 188 -24.03 -42.99 16.25
N LEU A 189 -22.80 -43.37 15.91
CA LEU A 189 -22.31 -44.75 15.96
C LEU A 189 -22.35 -45.33 17.40
N LEU A 190 -21.95 -44.56 18.39
CA LEU A 190 -22.01 -44.98 19.80
C LEU A 190 -23.45 -45.15 20.27
N ILE A 191 -24.37 -44.28 19.90
CA ILE A 191 -25.79 -44.38 20.21
C ILE A 191 -26.38 -45.65 19.57
N GLU A 192 -26.09 -45.93 18.29
CA GLU A 192 -26.55 -47.15 17.61
C GLU A 192 -26.04 -48.38 18.34
N MET A 193 -24.77 -48.44 18.73
CA MET A 193 -24.18 -49.56 19.44
C MET A 193 -24.84 -49.78 20.79
N LEU A 194 -25.12 -48.71 21.55
CA LEU A 194 -25.83 -48.78 22.84
C LEU A 194 -27.28 -49.28 22.65
N LEU A 195 -28.02 -48.76 21.71
CA LEU A 195 -29.38 -49.16 21.40
C LEU A 195 -29.45 -50.65 21.00
N ARG A 196 -28.52 -51.12 20.19
CA ARG A 196 -28.40 -52.51 19.75
C ARG A 196 -28.11 -53.47 20.89
N HIS A 197 -27.31 -53.06 21.88
CA HIS A 197 -26.96 -53.91 23.04
C HIS A 197 -27.96 -53.85 24.21
N THR A 198 -28.75 -52.76 24.32
CA THR A 198 -29.70 -52.58 25.43
C THR A 198 -31.15 -52.82 25.04
N LEU A 199 -31.69 -52.07 24.11
CA LEU A 199 -33.14 -52.10 23.74
C LEU A 199 -33.48 -53.10 22.66
N LEU A 200 -32.63 -53.38 21.71
CA LEU A 200 -32.88 -54.24 20.54
C LEU A 200 -32.32 -55.66 20.73
N ARG A 201 -31.81 -55.98 21.90
CA ARG A 201 -31.23 -57.32 22.20
C ARG A 201 -32.26 -58.45 22.31
N ASN A 202 -33.56 -58.17 22.43
CA ASN A 202 -34.64 -59.14 22.66
C ASN A 202 -35.60 -59.30 21.49
N ILE A 203 -35.20 -59.00 20.25
CA ILE A 203 -36.00 -59.34 19.07
C ILE A 203 -35.36 -60.57 18.39
N PRO A 204 -35.99 -61.78 18.46
CA PRO A 204 -35.50 -62.98 17.84
C PRO A 204 -35.55 -62.88 16.32
#